data_21ab3d2af8e72e67e72c120cfcae74f1
#
_entry.id   21ab3d2af8e72e67e72c120cfcae74f1
#
_cell.length_a   1.000
_cell.length_b   1.000
_cell.length_c   1.000
_cell.angle_alpha   90.00
_cell.angle_beta   90.00
_cell.angle_gamma   90.00
#
_symmetry.space_group_name_H-M   'P 1'
#
loop_
_entity.id
_entity.type
_entity.pdbx_description
1 polymer ?
#
loop_
_entity_poly.entity_id
_entity_poly.type
_entity_poly.pdbx_seq_one_letter_code
_entity_poly.pdbx_strand_id
1 'polypeptide(L)'
;MSIEVRNLRKAFGDFAALDNVSLDVPGGELVALLGPSGSGKTTLLRIIAGLEPADHGTILFHGQDATEQPVRERQVGFVFQHYALFRHMNVFENVAFGLRVRPRGVRPPESEIRETVMGLLHLVQLDVLAKRRPSELSGGQRQRVALARALAIKPKVLLLDEPFGALDAKVRKELRRWLRRLHEEVHVTSVFVTHDQEEALEVSDRVVIMNQGRIEQSGTPEEVYERPATPFVYGFLGDVNLFHGRIHQGRVSIGPNELDAPEWPDARNQAGVAYVRTYDVELTPSPSGASSLEAIVRHVRAFGPVVRLEMDLVEGGRTIEAHVPRGRFDALALAKGQRVFVSPTNVRVFAEPA
;
A
#
# COMPACT_ATOMS: atom_id res chain seq x y z
N MET A 1 -14.41 2.97 -16.10
CA MET A 1 -14.59 4.43 -15.93
C MET A 1 -13.33 4.98 -15.29
N SER A 2 -12.59 5.90 -15.93
CA SER A 2 -11.39 6.53 -15.33
C SER A 2 -11.77 7.57 -14.28
N ILE A 3 -10.84 7.82 -13.35
CA ILE A 3 -10.93 8.91 -12.37
C ILE A 3 -9.72 9.81 -12.60
N GLU A 4 -9.94 11.11 -12.70
CA GLU A 4 -8.88 12.10 -12.80
C GLU A 4 -9.05 13.10 -11.67
N VAL A 5 -7.98 13.31 -10.92
CA VAL A 5 -7.89 14.31 -9.87
C VAL A 5 -6.85 15.34 -10.30
N ARG A 6 -7.19 16.62 -10.23
CA ARG A 6 -6.31 17.71 -10.67
C ARG A 6 -6.17 18.76 -9.58
N ASN A 7 -4.93 18.96 -9.13
CA ASN A 7 -4.49 20.03 -8.23
C ASN A 7 -5.35 20.14 -6.95
N LEU A 8 -5.75 19.00 -6.39
CA LEU A 8 -6.67 18.92 -5.26
C LEU A 8 -6.01 19.44 -3.99
N ARG A 9 -6.70 20.31 -3.27
CA ARG A 9 -6.30 20.82 -1.96
C ARG A 9 -7.41 20.65 -0.95
N LYS A 10 -7.03 20.33 0.29
CA LYS A 10 -7.93 20.23 1.43
C LYS A 10 -7.23 20.56 2.71
N ALA A 11 -7.78 21.46 3.49
CA ALA A 11 -7.29 21.78 4.83
C ALA A 11 -8.39 21.58 5.89
N PHE A 12 -8.00 21.27 7.10
CA PHE A 12 -8.83 21.22 8.29
C PHE A 12 -8.20 22.14 9.35
N GLY A 13 -8.70 23.37 9.46
CA GLY A 13 -8.02 24.42 10.21
C GLY A 13 -6.64 24.69 9.61
N ASP A 14 -5.61 24.64 10.45
CA ASP A 14 -4.21 24.85 10.04
C ASP A 14 -3.55 23.59 9.43
N PHE A 15 -4.23 22.44 9.45
CA PHE A 15 -3.68 21.19 8.94
C PHE A 15 -4.04 20.99 7.46
N ALA A 16 -3.03 21.02 6.58
CA ALA A 16 -3.17 20.68 5.17
C ALA A 16 -3.23 19.16 5.01
N ALA A 17 -4.45 18.62 4.82
CA ALA A 17 -4.66 17.19 4.59
C ALA A 17 -4.29 16.76 3.18
N LEU A 18 -4.51 17.63 2.18
CA LEU A 18 -4.07 17.44 0.79
C LEU A 18 -3.46 18.74 0.29
N ASP A 19 -2.29 18.65 -0.34
CA ASP A 19 -1.56 19.77 -0.90
C ASP A 19 -1.19 19.49 -2.37
N ASN A 20 -1.99 20.05 -3.27
CA ASN A 20 -1.79 19.99 -4.71
C ASN A 20 -1.71 18.56 -5.29
N VAL A 21 -2.63 17.70 -4.87
CA VAL A 21 -2.67 16.29 -5.29
C VAL A 21 -3.28 16.18 -6.69
N SER A 22 -2.54 15.54 -7.61
CA SER A 22 -3.04 15.15 -8.93
C SER A 22 -2.82 13.67 -9.14
N LEU A 23 -3.85 12.95 -9.62
CA LEU A 23 -3.85 11.50 -9.75
C LEU A 23 -4.71 11.08 -10.94
N ASP A 24 -4.21 10.14 -11.73
CA ASP A 24 -4.94 9.45 -12.78
C ASP A 24 -5.15 7.98 -12.37
N VAL A 25 -6.42 7.55 -12.35
CA VAL A 25 -6.82 6.16 -12.15
C VAL A 25 -7.42 5.66 -13.46
N PRO A 26 -6.72 4.80 -14.22
CA PRO A 26 -7.23 4.23 -15.45
C PRO A 26 -8.49 3.41 -15.23
N GLY A 27 -9.34 3.34 -16.26
CA GLY A 27 -10.56 2.55 -16.20
C GLY A 27 -10.27 1.06 -16.06
N GLY A 28 -10.87 0.39 -15.06
CA GLY A 28 -10.71 -1.03 -14.81
C GLY A 28 -9.49 -1.41 -13.96
N GLU A 29 -8.64 -0.46 -13.55
CA GLU A 29 -7.53 -0.74 -12.63
C GLU A 29 -7.98 -0.77 -11.16
N LEU A 30 -7.26 -1.56 -10.38
CA LEU A 30 -7.31 -1.57 -8.91
C LEU A 30 -6.09 -0.80 -8.36
N VAL A 31 -6.33 0.38 -7.83
CA VAL A 31 -5.29 1.31 -7.35
C VAL A 31 -5.25 1.33 -5.83
N ALA A 32 -4.06 1.14 -5.26
CA ALA A 32 -3.82 1.29 -3.82
C ALA A 32 -3.33 2.71 -3.49
N LEU A 33 -4.00 3.39 -2.56
CA LEU A 33 -3.45 4.57 -1.89
C LEU A 33 -2.71 4.10 -0.63
N LEU A 34 -1.39 4.18 -0.64
CA LEU A 34 -0.49 3.69 0.40
C LEU A 34 0.24 4.85 1.07
N GLY A 35 0.52 4.75 2.37
CA GLY A 35 1.29 5.77 3.11
C GLY A 35 1.03 5.72 4.62
N PRO A 36 1.80 6.48 5.42
CA PRO A 36 1.62 6.52 6.86
C PRO A 36 0.27 7.12 7.27
N SER A 37 -0.10 6.93 8.54
CA SER A 37 -1.30 7.57 9.10
C SER A 37 -1.19 9.09 8.98
N GLY A 38 -2.29 9.76 8.61
CA GLY A 38 -2.31 11.22 8.43
C GLY A 38 -1.77 11.72 7.08
N SER A 39 -1.38 10.85 6.14
CA SER A 39 -0.87 11.27 4.82
C SER A 39 -1.95 11.75 3.83
N GLY A 40 -3.23 11.78 4.21
CA GLY A 40 -4.32 12.32 3.38
C GLY A 40 -5.11 11.29 2.57
N LYS A 41 -4.78 9.99 2.60
CA LYS A 41 -5.41 8.91 1.80
C LYS A 41 -6.93 8.83 1.93
N THR A 42 -7.43 8.71 3.16
CA THR A 42 -8.88 8.65 3.44
C THR A 42 -9.58 9.96 3.05
N THR A 43 -8.92 11.11 3.22
CA THR A 43 -9.44 12.40 2.78
C THR A 43 -9.59 12.42 1.26
N LEU A 44 -8.56 12.02 0.52
CA LEU A 44 -8.61 11.91 -0.95
C LEU A 44 -9.72 10.97 -1.40
N LEU A 45 -9.82 9.78 -0.78
CA LEU A 45 -10.85 8.80 -1.11
C LEU A 45 -12.27 9.36 -0.87
N ARG A 46 -12.49 10.05 0.26
CA ARG A 46 -13.79 10.67 0.58
C ARG A 46 -14.16 11.82 -0.36
N ILE A 47 -13.18 12.61 -0.79
CA ILE A 47 -13.41 13.69 -1.76
C ILE A 47 -13.77 13.09 -3.13
N ILE A 48 -13.08 12.04 -3.59
CA ILE A 48 -13.46 11.30 -4.81
C ILE A 48 -14.89 10.77 -4.70
N ALA A 49 -15.29 10.25 -3.54
CA ALA A 49 -16.65 9.78 -3.30
C ALA A 49 -17.71 10.89 -3.24
N GLY A 50 -17.33 12.15 -3.05
CA GLY A 50 -18.22 13.28 -2.78
C GLY A 50 -18.75 13.33 -1.35
N LEU A 51 -18.12 12.58 -0.43
CA LEU A 51 -18.44 12.56 1.00
C LEU A 51 -17.79 13.73 1.76
N GLU A 52 -16.77 14.34 1.18
CA GLU A 52 -16.05 15.50 1.69
C GLU A 52 -15.84 16.50 0.54
N PRO A 53 -16.08 17.80 0.70
CA PRO A 53 -15.78 18.79 -0.33
C PRO A 53 -14.28 19.10 -0.38
N ALA A 54 -13.75 19.31 -1.58
CA ALA A 54 -12.41 19.87 -1.75
C ALA A 54 -12.45 21.39 -1.53
N ASP A 55 -11.31 21.97 -1.12
CA ASP A 55 -11.21 23.44 -1.04
C ASP A 55 -10.80 24.03 -2.40
N HIS A 56 -9.98 23.27 -3.17
CA HIS A 56 -9.55 23.62 -4.54
C HIS A 56 -9.29 22.36 -5.36
N GLY A 57 -9.27 22.51 -6.68
CA GLY A 57 -9.01 21.44 -7.63
C GLY A 57 -10.27 20.86 -8.24
N THR A 58 -10.10 19.87 -9.11
CA THR A 58 -11.22 19.24 -9.83
C THR A 58 -11.13 17.73 -9.80
N ILE A 59 -12.29 17.09 -9.87
CA ILE A 59 -12.43 15.64 -10.02
C ILE A 59 -13.23 15.37 -11.28
N LEU A 60 -12.67 14.56 -12.17
CA LEU A 60 -13.34 14.15 -13.38
C LEU A 60 -13.58 12.64 -13.36
N PHE A 61 -14.78 12.23 -13.71
CA PHE A 61 -15.10 10.85 -14.02
C PHE A 61 -15.27 10.70 -15.53
N HIS A 62 -14.38 9.94 -16.16
CA HIS A 62 -14.37 9.72 -17.59
C HIS A 62 -14.39 11.03 -18.39
N GLY A 63 -13.57 12.00 -17.96
CA GLY A 63 -13.46 13.34 -18.55
C GLY A 63 -14.60 14.30 -18.22
N GLN A 64 -15.61 13.89 -17.47
CA GLN A 64 -16.73 14.73 -17.04
C GLN A 64 -16.50 15.26 -15.62
N ASP A 65 -16.64 16.57 -15.44
CA ASP A 65 -16.48 17.21 -14.12
C ASP A 65 -17.55 16.72 -13.14
N ALA A 66 -17.10 16.17 -12.03
CA ALA A 66 -17.92 15.66 -10.94
C ALA A 66 -17.64 16.38 -9.61
N THR A 67 -16.86 17.46 -9.63
CA THR A 67 -16.41 18.16 -8.42
C THR A 67 -17.57 18.55 -7.50
N GLU A 68 -18.60 19.18 -8.08
CA GLU A 68 -19.80 19.62 -7.35
C GLU A 68 -20.95 18.60 -7.39
N GLN A 69 -20.76 17.44 -8.05
CA GLN A 69 -21.82 16.43 -8.12
C GLN A 69 -22.09 15.80 -6.75
N PRO A 70 -23.35 15.69 -6.33
CA PRO A 70 -23.70 15.02 -5.09
C PRO A 70 -23.40 13.51 -5.18
N VAL A 71 -23.08 12.90 -4.03
CA VAL A 71 -22.70 11.47 -3.90
C VAL A 71 -23.58 10.52 -4.71
N ARG A 72 -24.90 10.73 -4.66
CA ARG A 72 -25.89 9.86 -5.35
C ARG A 72 -25.76 9.85 -6.88
N GLU A 73 -25.16 10.89 -7.46
CA GLU A 73 -25.03 11.05 -8.91
C GLU A 73 -23.69 10.54 -9.43
N ARG A 74 -22.68 10.42 -8.54
CA ARG A 74 -21.32 9.93 -8.89
C ARG A 74 -21.26 8.46 -9.25
N GLN A 75 -22.31 7.68 -8.98
CA GLN A 75 -22.38 6.23 -9.25
C GLN A 75 -21.21 5.45 -8.64
N VAL A 76 -20.84 5.81 -7.42
CA VAL A 76 -19.73 5.23 -6.67
C VAL A 76 -20.23 4.25 -5.62
N GLY A 77 -19.64 3.09 -5.53
CA GLY A 77 -19.79 2.16 -4.40
C GLY A 77 -18.73 2.47 -3.34
N PHE A 78 -19.12 2.68 -2.10
CA PHE A 78 -18.20 2.98 -1.02
C PHE A 78 -18.27 1.92 0.09
N VAL A 79 -17.11 1.41 0.51
CA VAL A 79 -16.96 0.49 1.65
C VAL A 79 -16.17 1.22 2.73
N PHE A 80 -16.81 1.45 3.88
CA PHE A 80 -16.21 2.11 5.03
C PHE A 80 -15.32 1.16 5.85
N GLN A 81 -14.32 1.68 6.52
CA GLN A 81 -13.38 0.97 7.38
C GLN A 81 -14.07 0.03 8.41
N HIS A 82 -15.20 0.46 8.99
CA HIS A 82 -16.00 -0.33 9.93
C HIS A 82 -17.21 -1.01 9.28
N TYR A 83 -17.17 -1.21 7.94
CA TYR A 83 -18.19 -1.87 7.11
C TYR A 83 -19.55 -1.17 7.09
N ALA A 84 -19.93 -0.42 8.12
CA ALA A 84 -21.19 0.33 8.27
C ALA A 84 -22.43 -0.50 7.89
N LEU A 85 -22.50 -1.78 8.32
CA LEU A 85 -23.64 -2.64 8.08
C LEU A 85 -24.82 -2.25 8.99
N PHE A 86 -26.04 -2.33 8.47
CA PHE A 86 -27.26 -2.12 9.22
C PHE A 86 -27.49 -3.30 10.18
N ARG A 87 -27.28 -3.08 11.49
CA ARG A 87 -27.30 -4.12 12.51
C ARG A 87 -28.65 -4.82 12.67
N HIS A 88 -29.74 -4.13 12.39
CA HIS A 88 -31.11 -4.65 12.50
C HIS A 88 -31.55 -5.44 11.26
N MET A 89 -30.81 -5.38 10.19
CA MET A 89 -31.04 -6.10 8.92
C MET A 89 -30.19 -7.36 8.84
N ASN A 90 -30.70 -8.42 8.20
CA ASN A 90 -29.92 -9.58 7.87
C ASN A 90 -28.97 -9.30 6.67
N VAL A 91 -28.16 -10.30 6.27
CA VAL A 91 -27.20 -10.18 5.16
C VAL A 91 -27.89 -9.84 3.85
N PHE A 92 -28.97 -10.56 3.53
CA PHE A 92 -29.74 -10.31 2.30
C PHE A 92 -30.30 -8.88 2.27
N GLU A 93 -30.91 -8.43 3.36
CA GLU A 93 -31.48 -7.08 3.47
C GLU A 93 -30.42 -5.98 3.37
N ASN A 94 -29.24 -6.17 3.98
CA ASN A 94 -28.12 -5.26 3.85
C ASN A 94 -27.72 -5.08 2.38
N VAL A 95 -27.58 -6.15 1.60
CA VAL A 95 -27.20 -6.10 0.18
C VAL A 95 -28.34 -5.52 -0.66
N ALA A 96 -29.59 -5.89 -0.38
CA ALA A 96 -30.78 -5.41 -1.09
C ALA A 96 -31.08 -3.91 -0.87
N PHE A 97 -30.58 -3.33 0.22
CA PHE A 97 -30.97 -1.99 0.68
C PHE A 97 -30.85 -0.93 -0.42
N GLY A 98 -29.69 -0.84 -1.08
CA GLY A 98 -29.44 0.16 -2.12
C GLY A 98 -30.39 0.04 -3.33
N LEU A 99 -30.85 -1.15 -3.64
CA LEU A 99 -31.82 -1.40 -4.71
C LEU A 99 -33.25 -1.01 -4.28
N ARG A 100 -33.63 -1.30 -3.02
CA ARG A 100 -34.97 -1.05 -2.49
C ARG A 100 -35.27 0.41 -2.24
N VAL A 101 -34.26 1.24 -1.92
CA VAL A 101 -34.45 2.69 -1.67
C VAL A 101 -34.52 3.53 -2.94
N ARG A 102 -34.35 2.92 -4.12
CA ARG A 102 -34.53 3.62 -5.40
C ARG A 102 -35.96 4.15 -5.55
N PRO A 103 -36.15 5.30 -6.24
CA PRO A 103 -37.46 5.82 -6.58
C PRO A 103 -38.32 4.75 -7.31
N ARG A 104 -39.64 4.77 -7.08
CA ARG A 104 -40.57 3.74 -7.63
C ARG A 104 -40.43 3.51 -9.14
N GLY A 105 -40.13 4.57 -9.92
CA GLY A 105 -39.99 4.47 -11.39
C GLY A 105 -38.72 3.78 -11.89
N VAL A 106 -37.68 3.63 -11.05
CA VAL A 106 -36.37 3.01 -11.41
C VAL A 106 -36.01 1.86 -10.49
N ARG A 107 -36.87 1.53 -9.53
CA ARG A 107 -36.67 0.43 -8.59
C ARG A 107 -36.99 -0.89 -9.29
N PRO A 108 -36.05 -1.88 -9.30
CA PRO A 108 -36.31 -3.19 -9.85
C PRO A 108 -37.44 -3.92 -9.09
N PRO A 109 -38.14 -4.85 -9.71
CA PRO A 109 -39.12 -5.71 -9.03
C PRO A 109 -38.39 -6.61 -8.01
N GLU A 110 -39.09 -7.07 -6.99
CA GLU A 110 -38.50 -7.83 -5.88
C GLU A 110 -37.88 -9.17 -6.35
N SER A 111 -38.38 -9.77 -7.43
CA SER A 111 -37.79 -10.96 -8.07
C SER A 111 -36.38 -10.68 -8.61
N GLU A 112 -36.18 -9.58 -9.30
CA GLU A 112 -34.88 -9.16 -9.85
C GLU A 112 -33.93 -8.74 -8.73
N ILE A 113 -34.43 -8.05 -7.68
CA ILE A 113 -33.65 -7.74 -6.48
C ILE A 113 -33.13 -9.03 -5.85
N ARG A 114 -34.01 -10.03 -5.69
CA ARG A 114 -33.63 -11.32 -5.10
C ARG A 114 -32.57 -12.04 -5.94
N GLU A 115 -32.72 -12.08 -7.24
CA GLU A 115 -31.76 -12.71 -8.15
C GLU A 115 -30.40 -12.01 -8.07
N THR A 116 -30.39 -10.66 -8.18
CA THR A 116 -29.16 -9.86 -8.07
C THR A 116 -28.46 -10.07 -6.74
N VAL A 117 -29.20 -10.02 -5.63
CA VAL A 117 -28.63 -10.17 -4.29
C VAL A 117 -28.07 -11.58 -4.07
N MET A 118 -28.81 -12.62 -4.47
CA MET A 118 -28.33 -13.99 -4.31
C MET A 118 -27.12 -14.27 -5.21
N GLY A 119 -27.08 -13.75 -6.43
CA GLY A 119 -25.92 -13.81 -7.31
C GLY A 119 -24.69 -13.16 -6.68
N LEU A 120 -24.83 -11.97 -6.09
CA LEU A 120 -23.75 -11.30 -5.38
C LEU A 120 -23.32 -12.04 -4.12
N LEU A 121 -24.26 -12.59 -3.34
CA LEU A 121 -23.94 -13.40 -2.16
C LEU A 121 -23.19 -14.69 -2.55
N HIS A 122 -23.53 -15.29 -3.67
CA HIS A 122 -22.80 -16.43 -4.22
C HIS A 122 -21.37 -16.03 -4.64
N LEU A 123 -21.22 -14.91 -5.36
CA LEU A 123 -19.92 -14.34 -5.76
C LEU A 123 -19.01 -14.10 -4.56
N VAL A 124 -19.55 -13.58 -3.45
CA VAL A 124 -18.79 -13.35 -2.21
C VAL A 124 -18.76 -14.57 -1.26
N GLN A 125 -19.30 -15.72 -1.67
CA GLN A 125 -19.34 -16.99 -0.93
C GLN A 125 -20.08 -16.88 0.43
N LEU A 126 -21.21 -16.19 0.46
CA LEU A 126 -22.03 -15.94 1.65
C LEU A 126 -23.51 -16.29 1.44
N ASP A 127 -23.87 -17.00 0.37
CA ASP A 127 -25.24 -17.39 0.04
C ASP A 127 -25.94 -18.17 1.16
N VAL A 128 -25.23 -19.09 1.82
CA VAL A 128 -25.76 -19.85 2.95
C VAL A 128 -25.98 -19.00 4.22
N LEU A 129 -25.41 -17.82 4.29
CA LEU A 129 -25.51 -16.88 5.40
C LEU A 129 -26.52 -15.74 5.16
N ALA A 130 -27.30 -15.78 4.08
CA ALA A 130 -28.22 -14.72 3.67
C ALA A 130 -29.21 -14.26 4.75
N LYS A 131 -29.62 -15.18 5.66
CA LYS A 131 -30.55 -14.90 6.75
C LYS A 131 -29.86 -14.47 8.08
N ARG A 132 -28.54 -14.56 8.19
CA ARG A 132 -27.80 -14.17 9.39
C ARG A 132 -27.74 -12.66 9.55
N ARG A 133 -27.60 -12.21 10.80
CA ARG A 133 -27.37 -10.80 11.13
C ARG A 133 -25.88 -10.49 11.20
N PRO A 134 -25.47 -9.22 11.04
CA PRO A 134 -24.07 -8.81 11.14
C PRO A 134 -23.36 -9.25 12.43
N SER A 135 -24.06 -9.35 13.56
CA SER A 135 -23.53 -9.80 14.84
C SER A 135 -23.13 -11.29 14.85
N GLU A 136 -23.67 -12.09 13.92
CA GLU A 136 -23.41 -13.51 13.80
C GLU A 136 -22.30 -13.84 12.78
N LEU A 137 -21.63 -12.80 12.23
CA LEU A 137 -20.62 -12.93 11.18
C LEU A 137 -19.22 -12.65 11.73
N SER A 138 -18.20 -13.30 11.14
CA SER A 138 -16.80 -12.92 11.33
C SER A 138 -16.49 -11.55 10.71
N GLY A 139 -15.35 -10.95 11.06
CA GLY A 139 -14.90 -9.69 10.47
C GLY A 139 -14.82 -9.76 8.94
N GLY A 140 -14.17 -10.77 8.39
CA GLY A 140 -14.07 -10.96 6.94
C GLY A 140 -15.41 -11.23 6.26
N GLN A 141 -16.34 -11.91 6.91
CA GLN A 141 -17.70 -12.09 6.40
C GLN A 141 -18.47 -10.76 6.35
N ARG A 142 -18.38 -9.94 7.41
CA ARG A 142 -18.98 -8.59 7.41
C ARG A 142 -18.44 -7.72 6.29
N GLN A 143 -17.16 -7.80 6.02
CA GLN A 143 -16.54 -7.06 4.93
C GLN A 143 -17.04 -7.50 3.56
N ARG A 144 -17.13 -8.82 3.31
CA ARG A 144 -17.69 -9.35 2.06
C ARG A 144 -19.14 -8.93 1.87
N VAL A 145 -19.94 -8.86 2.94
CA VAL A 145 -21.32 -8.31 2.88
C VAL A 145 -21.31 -6.83 2.49
N ALA A 146 -20.43 -6.02 3.09
CA ALA A 146 -20.32 -4.60 2.76
C ALA A 146 -19.93 -4.37 1.30
N LEU A 147 -19.03 -5.21 0.77
CA LEU A 147 -18.63 -5.18 -0.64
C LEU A 147 -19.77 -5.61 -1.57
N ALA A 148 -20.48 -6.70 -1.26
CA ALA A 148 -21.67 -7.13 -2.01
C ALA A 148 -22.74 -6.03 -2.03
N ARG A 149 -22.95 -5.33 -0.91
CA ARG A 149 -23.85 -4.17 -0.82
C ARG A 149 -23.41 -3.03 -1.74
N ALA A 150 -22.11 -2.72 -1.76
CA ALA A 150 -21.56 -1.67 -2.62
C ALA A 150 -21.68 -2.04 -4.11
N LEU A 151 -21.51 -3.31 -4.47
CA LEU A 151 -21.65 -3.82 -5.84
C LEU A 151 -23.11 -3.92 -6.30
N ALA A 152 -24.07 -4.11 -5.39
CA ALA A 152 -25.49 -4.31 -5.72
C ALA A 152 -26.08 -3.14 -6.52
N ILE A 153 -25.62 -1.93 -6.30
CA ILE A 153 -26.07 -0.75 -7.03
C ILE A 153 -25.46 -0.62 -8.42
N LYS A 154 -24.59 -1.59 -8.84
CA LYS A 154 -23.82 -1.59 -10.09
C LYS A 154 -22.99 -0.31 -10.25
N PRO A 155 -22.06 -0.03 -9.33
CA PRO A 155 -21.26 1.18 -9.37
C PRO A 155 -20.29 1.15 -10.55
N LYS A 156 -19.92 2.32 -11.07
CA LYS A 156 -18.87 2.47 -12.07
C LYS A 156 -17.47 2.56 -11.45
N VAL A 157 -17.41 2.94 -10.18
CA VAL A 157 -16.19 3.07 -9.37
C VAL A 157 -16.45 2.47 -8.00
N LEU A 158 -15.48 1.72 -7.47
CA LEU A 158 -15.50 1.15 -6.14
C LEU A 158 -14.40 1.77 -5.27
N LEU A 159 -14.79 2.33 -4.15
CA LEU A 159 -13.88 2.98 -3.19
C LEU A 159 -13.92 2.23 -1.87
N LEU A 160 -12.72 1.82 -1.37
CA LEU A 160 -12.58 0.97 -0.19
C LEU A 160 -11.67 1.66 0.83
N ASP A 161 -12.21 2.03 1.98
CA ASP A 161 -11.46 2.68 3.07
C ASP A 161 -10.96 1.61 4.05
N GLU A 162 -9.65 1.31 4.02
CA GLU A 162 -8.97 0.29 4.83
C GLU A 162 -9.69 -1.08 4.84
N PRO A 163 -9.88 -1.72 3.67
CA PRO A 163 -10.70 -2.92 3.57
C PRO A 163 -10.16 -4.12 4.36
N PHE A 164 -8.91 -4.13 4.77
CA PHE A 164 -8.27 -5.24 5.46
C PHE A 164 -7.97 -4.96 6.95
N GLY A 165 -8.32 -3.81 7.47
CA GLY A 165 -7.90 -3.29 8.78
C GLY A 165 -8.36 -4.19 9.90
N ALA A 166 -9.23 -4.36 10.59
CA ALA A 166 -9.61 -5.08 11.81
C ALA A 166 -9.70 -6.62 11.70
N LEU A 167 -8.80 -7.25 10.93
CA LEU A 167 -8.80 -8.69 10.66
C LEU A 167 -7.52 -9.37 11.18
N ASP A 168 -7.64 -10.63 11.62
CA ASP A 168 -6.47 -11.46 11.91
C ASP A 168 -5.66 -11.76 10.63
N ALA A 169 -4.36 -12.11 10.78
CA ALA A 169 -3.43 -12.28 9.68
C ALA A 169 -3.88 -13.33 8.63
N LYS A 170 -4.50 -14.43 9.08
CA LYS A 170 -4.96 -15.50 8.18
C LYS A 170 -6.14 -15.03 7.34
N VAL A 171 -7.15 -14.43 7.98
CA VAL A 171 -8.34 -13.92 7.31
C VAL A 171 -7.97 -12.77 6.36
N ARG A 172 -7.03 -11.90 6.76
CA ARG A 172 -6.51 -10.82 5.92
C ARG A 172 -5.89 -11.36 4.63
N LYS A 173 -5.01 -12.36 4.72
CA LYS A 173 -4.37 -13.00 3.56
C LYS A 173 -5.39 -13.66 2.61
N GLU A 174 -6.38 -14.36 3.17
CA GLU A 174 -7.45 -14.96 2.36
C GLU A 174 -8.29 -13.90 1.65
N LEU A 175 -8.56 -12.78 2.32
CA LEU A 175 -9.37 -11.70 1.79
C LEU A 175 -8.64 -10.90 0.70
N ARG A 176 -7.31 -10.65 0.84
CA ARG A 176 -6.50 -10.03 -0.22
C ARG A 176 -6.59 -10.83 -1.53
N ARG A 177 -6.35 -12.14 -1.46
CA ARG A 177 -6.44 -13.03 -2.64
C ARG A 177 -7.85 -13.08 -3.22
N TRP A 178 -8.86 -13.03 -2.35
CA TRP A 178 -10.24 -13.01 -2.80
C TRP A 178 -10.61 -11.69 -3.47
N LEU A 179 -10.20 -10.53 -2.91
CA LEU A 179 -10.45 -9.21 -3.53
C LEU A 179 -9.78 -9.10 -4.90
N ARG A 180 -8.54 -9.60 -5.05
CA ARG A 180 -7.85 -9.63 -6.33
C ARG A 180 -8.64 -10.42 -7.38
N ARG A 181 -9.08 -11.64 -7.05
CA ARG A 181 -9.91 -12.46 -7.96
C ARG A 181 -11.24 -11.80 -8.30
N LEU A 182 -11.91 -11.21 -7.30
CA LEU A 182 -13.16 -10.50 -7.54
C LEU A 182 -12.96 -9.33 -8.51
N HIS A 183 -11.86 -8.58 -8.37
CA HIS A 183 -11.54 -7.50 -9.29
C HIS A 183 -11.33 -8.01 -10.72
N GLU A 184 -10.62 -9.13 -10.88
CA GLU A 184 -10.43 -9.81 -12.18
C GLU A 184 -11.74 -10.31 -12.82
N GLU A 185 -12.76 -10.64 -12.02
CA GLU A 185 -14.08 -11.06 -12.53
C GLU A 185 -14.98 -9.86 -12.88
N VAL A 186 -14.95 -8.80 -12.07
CA VAL A 186 -15.92 -7.69 -12.18
C VAL A 186 -15.38 -6.53 -13.02
N HIS A 187 -14.07 -6.34 -13.09
CA HIS A 187 -13.37 -5.29 -13.86
C HIS A 187 -13.88 -3.86 -13.59
N VAL A 188 -14.29 -3.57 -12.34
CA VAL A 188 -14.72 -2.23 -11.91
C VAL A 188 -13.49 -1.44 -11.47
N THR A 189 -13.34 -0.20 -11.97
CA THR A 189 -12.31 0.72 -11.49
C THR A 189 -12.41 0.86 -9.98
N SER A 190 -11.33 0.54 -9.28
CA SER A 190 -11.35 0.43 -7.83
C SER A 190 -10.18 1.19 -7.21
N VAL A 191 -10.44 1.91 -6.11
CA VAL A 191 -9.39 2.54 -5.30
C VAL A 191 -9.54 2.08 -3.86
N PHE A 192 -8.46 1.61 -3.26
CA PHE A 192 -8.48 1.28 -1.84
C PHE A 192 -7.36 1.98 -1.06
N VAL A 193 -7.65 2.29 0.19
CA VAL A 193 -6.70 2.87 1.14
C VAL A 193 -6.12 1.78 2.00
N THR A 194 -4.82 1.80 2.21
CA THR A 194 -4.13 0.96 3.19
C THR A 194 -2.89 1.66 3.75
N HIS A 195 -2.44 1.22 4.92
CA HIS A 195 -1.13 1.55 5.48
C HIS A 195 -0.18 0.34 5.46
N ASP A 196 -0.65 -0.81 5.01
CA ASP A 196 0.11 -2.06 4.92
C ASP A 196 0.69 -2.21 3.51
N GLN A 197 2.01 -2.33 3.45
CA GLN A 197 2.78 -2.44 2.20
C GLN A 197 2.45 -3.72 1.45
N GLU A 198 2.33 -4.86 2.17
CA GLU A 198 2.01 -6.15 1.55
C GLU A 198 0.63 -6.11 0.88
N GLU A 199 -0.35 -5.43 1.50
CA GLU A 199 -1.68 -5.27 0.92
C GLU A 199 -1.62 -4.50 -0.40
N ALA A 200 -0.91 -3.37 -0.43
CA ALA A 200 -0.78 -2.56 -1.62
C ALA A 200 -0.04 -3.31 -2.74
N LEU A 201 1.10 -3.92 -2.44
CA LEU A 201 1.95 -4.59 -3.42
C LEU A 201 1.35 -5.91 -3.96
N GLU A 202 0.61 -6.68 -3.10
CA GLU A 202 0.04 -7.98 -3.51
C GLU A 202 -1.27 -7.84 -4.29
N VAL A 203 -2.07 -6.78 -4.02
CA VAL A 203 -3.46 -6.73 -4.48
C VAL A 203 -3.66 -5.79 -5.67
N SER A 204 -2.91 -4.68 -5.76
CA SER A 204 -3.17 -3.64 -6.74
C SER A 204 -2.46 -3.81 -8.08
N ASP A 205 -3.01 -3.16 -9.13
CA ASP A 205 -2.35 -2.97 -10.42
C ASP A 205 -1.41 -1.78 -10.38
N ARG A 206 -1.72 -0.79 -9.53
CA ARG A 206 -0.96 0.44 -9.33
C ARG A 206 -0.95 0.85 -7.87
N VAL A 207 0.20 1.30 -7.38
CA VAL A 207 0.40 1.86 -6.05
C VAL A 207 0.66 3.35 -6.15
N VAL A 208 -0.05 4.13 -5.35
CA VAL A 208 0.14 5.57 -5.17
C VAL A 208 0.61 5.80 -3.74
N ILE A 209 1.86 6.19 -3.59
CA ILE A 209 2.46 6.43 -2.26
C ILE A 209 2.26 7.89 -1.88
N MET A 210 1.60 8.09 -0.75
CA MET A 210 1.28 9.43 -0.22
C MET A 210 2.03 9.71 1.08
N ASN A 211 2.53 10.93 1.19
CA ASN A 211 3.16 11.44 2.39
C ASN A 211 2.82 12.91 2.58
N GLN A 212 2.49 13.33 3.81
CA GLN A 212 2.22 14.73 4.17
C GLN A 212 1.28 15.46 3.18
N GLY A 213 0.20 14.79 2.77
CA GLY A 213 -0.80 15.35 1.87
C GLY A 213 -0.40 15.42 0.40
N ARG A 214 0.74 14.84 0.00
CA ARG A 214 1.26 14.84 -1.38
C ARG A 214 1.47 13.43 -1.89
N ILE A 215 1.52 13.27 -3.21
CA ILE A 215 1.94 12.03 -3.85
C ILE A 215 3.45 12.06 -4.02
N GLU A 216 4.13 11.09 -3.42
CA GLU A 216 5.59 10.89 -3.55
C GLU A 216 5.93 10.13 -4.85
N GLN A 217 5.17 9.08 -5.13
CA GLN A 217 5.36 8.25 -6.32
C GLN A 217 4.07 7.51 -6.67
N SER A 218 3.86 7.28 -7.96
CA SER A 218 2.83 6.38 -8.50
C SER A 218 3.44 5.48 -9.56
N GLY A 219 3.13 4.18 -9.53
CA GLY A 219 3.64 3.19 -10.48
C GLY A 219 3.06 1.82 -10.22
N THR A 220 3.49 0.81 -10.99
CA THR A 220 3.19 -0.59 -10.69
C THR A 220 3.85 -1.01 -9.37
N PRO A 221 3.38 -2.07 -8.70
CA PRO A 221 4.04 -2.60 -7.50
C PRO A 221 5.55 -2.82 -7.69
N GLU A 222 5.96 -3.36 -8.83
CA GLU A 222 7.37 -3.58 -9.18
C GLU A 222 8.12 -2.26 -9.33
N GLU A 223 7.58 -1.28 -10.06
CA GLU A 223 8.22 0.02 -10.27
C GLU A 223 8.47 0.77 -8.96
N VAL A 224 7.47 0.85 -8.06
CA VAL A 224 7.62 1.59 -6.79
C VAL A 224 8.58 0.89 -5.83
N TYR A 225 8.68 -0.45 -5.90
CA TYR A 225 9.57 -1.23 -5.06
C TYR A 225 11.02 -1.24 -5.56
N GLU A 226 11.24 -1.47 -6.86
CA GLU A 226 12.56 -1.60 -7.47
C GLU A 226 13.18 -0.23 -7.83
N ARG A 227 12.35 0.77 -8.13
CA ARG A 227 12.76 2.10 -8.56
C ARG A 227 12.14 3.21 -7.72
N PRO A 228 12.38 3.23 -6.41
CA PRO A 228 11.86 4.27 -5.52
C PRO A 228 12.40 5.65 -5.93
N ALA A 229 11.49 6.62 -6.05
CA ALA A 229 11.82 7.96 -6.53
C ALA A 229 12.47 8.85 -5.45
N THR A 230 12.16 8.58 -4.17
CA THR A 230 12.64 9.39 -3.05
C THR A 230 13.16 8.52 -1.90
N PRO A 231 14.03 9.08 -1.03
CA PRO A 231 14.45 8.42 0.21
C PRO A 231 13.28 7.92 1.06
N PHE A 232 12.21 8.73 1.10
CA PHE A 232 10.99 8.36 1.81
C PHE A 232 10.38 7.06 1.26
N VAL A 233 10.17 6.99 -0.05
CA VAL A 233 9.59 5.79 -0.70
C VAL A 233 10.46 4.56 -0.46
N TYR A 234 11.78 4.70 -0.60
CA TYR A 234 12.72 3.60 -0.36
C TYR A 234 12.62 3.06 1.06
N GLY A 235 12.69 3.93 2.07
CA GLY A 235 12.63 3.54 3.48
C GLY A 235 11.22 3.12 3.92
N PHE A 236 10.17 3.67 3.29
CA PHE A 236 8.79 3.32 3.61
C PHE A 236 8.43 1.92 3.11
N LEU A 237 8.98 1.44 1.98
CA LEU A 237 8.66 0.13 1.39
C LEU A 237 9.52 -1.03 1.90
N GLY A 238 10.24 -0.89 2.99
CA GLY A 238 10.97 -2.00 3.63
C GLY A 238 12.06 -1.54 4.60
N ASP A 239 12.60 -2.52 5.33
CA ASP A 239 13.69 -2.30 6.25
C ASP A 239 14.99 -2.00 5.49
N VAL A 240 15.70 -0.93 5.90
CA VAL A 240 16.87 -0.40 5.19
C VAL A 240 18.01 -0.07 6.13
N ASN A 241 19.23 -0.30 5.68
CA ASN A 241 20.44 0.22 6.28
C ASN A 241 20.83 1.54 5.61
N LEU A 242 21.25 2.52 6.39
CA LEU A 242 21.65 3.85 5.93
C LEU A 242 23.13 4.04 6.13
N PHE A 243 23.85 4.38 5.07
CA PHE A 243 25.28 4.68 5.12
C PHE A 243 25.49 6.11 4.59
N HIS A 244 25.84 7.03 5.50
CA HIS A 244 26.20 8.40 5.11
C HIS A 244 27.58 8.44 4.52
N GLY A 245 27.75 9.15 3.42
CA GLY A 245 28.99 9.24 2.70
C GLY A 245 29.11 10.49 1.83
N ARG A 246 30.09 10.48 0.95
CA ARG A 246 30.34 11.51 -0.06
C ARG A 246 30.23 10.94 -1.45
N ILE A 247 29.40 11.59 -2.27
CA ILE A 247 29.20 11.20 -3.68
C ILE A 247 30.22 11.96 -4.53
N HIS A 248 31.00 11.25 -5.32
CA HIS A 248 31.95 11.81 -6.24
C HIS A 248 32.08 10.95 -7.51
N GLN A 249 31.81 11.54 -8.67
CA GLN A 249 31.98 10.93 -9.99
C GLN A 249 31.44 9.48 -10.10
N GLY A 250 30.17 9.28 -9.76
CA GLY A 250 29.50 7.98 -9.88
C GLY A 250 29.87 6.99 -8.79
N ARG A 251 30.46 7.43 -7.68
CA ARG A 251 30.76 6.62 -6.51
C ARG A 251 30.34 7.31 -5.22
N VAL A 252 30.02 6.52 -4.20
CA VAL A 252 29.79 7.00 -2.84
C VAL A 252 30.85 6.40 -1.91
N SER A 253 31.59 7.25 -1.23
CA SER A 253 32.60 6.86 -0.23
C SER A 253 31.96 6.78 1.15
N ILE A 254 32.04 5.60 1.79
CA ILE A 254 31.54 5.31 3.14
C ILE A 254 32.73 4.86 3.99
N GLY A 255 33.33 5.77 4.75
CA GLY A 255 34.62 5.51 5.39
C GLY A 255 35.70 5.21 4.34
N PRO A 256 36.47 4.12 4.49
CA PRO A 256 37.49 3.72 3.54
C PRO A 256 36.93 3.00 2.29
N ASN A 257 35.63 2.69 2.26
CA ASN A 257 35.02 1.89 1.23
C ASN A 257 34.30 2.75 0.20
N GLU A 258 34.36 2.34 -1.05
CA GLU A 258 33.64 2.96 -2.17
C GLU A 258 32.60 2.01 -2.74
N LEU A 259 31.39 2.50 -2.96
CA LEU A 259 30.29 1.78 -3.62
C LEU A 259 29.92 2.53 -4.92
N ASP A 260 29.46 1.80 -5.91
CA ASP A 260 29.01 2.38 -7.16
C ASP A 260 27.72 3.18 -6.96
N ALA A 261 27.66 4.35 -7.56
CA ALA A 261 26.51 5.27 -7.57
C ALA A 261 26.33 5.86 -8.99
N PRO A 262 26.05 5.01 -10.00
CA PRO A 262 26.06 5.41 -11.41
C PRO A 262 25.01 6.47 -11.75
N GLU A 263 24.00 6.65 -10.93
CA GLU A 263 22.98 7.70 -11.05
C GLU A 263 23.54 9.11 -10.77
N TRP A 264 24.77 9.23 -10.23
CA TRP A 264 25.40 10.50 -9.85
C TRP A 264 26.76 10.72 -10.57
N PRO A 265 26.85 10.67 -11.92
CA PRO A 265 28.10 10.72 -12.64
C PRO A 265 28.84 12.06 -12.51
N ASP A 266 28.07 13.16 -12.35
CA ASP A 266 28.61 14.53 -12.29
C ASP A 266 28.76 15.07 -10.88
N ALA A 267 28.47 14.29 -9.83
CA ALA A 267 28.57 14.70 -8.45
C ALA A 267 30.03 15.07 -8.08
N ARG A 268 30.20 16.17 -7.35
CA ARG A 268 31.51 16.67 -6.93
C ARG A 268 31.57 16.79 -5.41
N ASN A 269 31.91 15.67 -4.71
CA ASN A 269 32.05 15.62 -3.27
C ASN A 269 30.78 16.08 -2.50
N GLN A 270 29.61 15.73 -3.01
CA GLN A 270 28.31 16.05 -2.44
C GLN A 270 27.99 15.10 -1.25
N ALA A 271 27.36 15.61 -0.19
CA ALA A 271 26.85 14.77 0.87
C ALA A 271 25.71 13.86 0.32
N GLY A 272 25.74 12.61 0.71
CA GLY A 272 24.74 11.65 0.29
C GLY A 272 24.59 10.47 1.23
N VAL A 273 23.48 9.76 1.09
CA VAL A 273 23.17 8.58 1.88
C VAL A 273 22.96 7.41 0.92
N ALA A 274 23.69 6.33 1.14
CA ALA A 274 23.48 5.06 0.49
C ALA A 274 22.44 4.26 1.30
N TYR A 275 21.39 3.82 0.63
CA TYR A 275 20.31 3.00 1.14
C TYR A 275 20.51 1.57 0.67
N VAL A 276 20.48 0.63 1.59
CA VAL A 276 20.66 -0.81 1.31
C VAL A 276 19.58 -1.59 2.02
N ARG A 277 18.81 -2.38 1.29
CA ARG A 277 17.81 -3.27 1.89
C ARG A 277 18.47 -4.30 2.80
N THR A 278 17.80 -4.74 3.85
CA THR A 278 18.35 -5.71 4.80
C THR A 278 18.64 -7.08 4.17
N TYR A 279 17.99 -7.42 3.07
CA TYR A 279 18.25 -8.65 2.31
C TYR A 279 19.28 -8.47 1.16
N ASP A 280 19.65 -7.22 0.83
CA ASP A 280 20.71 -6.88 -0.14
C ASP A 280 22.09 -6.74 0.57
N VAL A 281 22.24 -7.46 1.66
CA VAL A 281 23.48 -7.51 2.45
C VAL A 281 24.05 -8.93 2.39
N GLU A 282 25.16 -9.10 1.71
CA GLU A 282 25.89 -10.37 1.67
C GLU A 282 26.83 -10.48 2.88
N LEU A 283 26.85 -11.67 3.50
CA LEU A 283 27.70 -11.98 4.63
C LEU A 283 28.75 -13.02 4.25
N THR A 284 30.02 -12.76 4.60
CA THR A 284 31.13 -13.66 4.36
C THR A 284 32.04 -13.77 5.60
N PRO A 285 32.70 -14.94 5.84
CA PRO A 285 33.62 -15.12 6.98
C PRO A 285 34.96 -14.39 6.80
N SER A 286 35.29 -13.98 5.59
CA SER A 286 36.53 -13.27 5.20
C SER A 286 36.20 -12.15 4.23
N PRO A 287 37.00 -11.10 4.09
CA PRO A 287 36.80 -10.01 3.15
C PRO A 287 36.58 -10.51 1.74
N SER A 288 35.51 -10.12 1.04
CA SER A 288 35.14 -10.52 -0.31
C SER A 288 35.45 -9.45 -1.37
N GLY A 289 36.22 -8.42 -1.04
CA GLY A 289 36.60 -7.30 -1.92
C GLY A 289 36.81 -5.98 -1.19
N ALA A 290 37.08 -4.92 -1.96
CA ALA A 290 37.37 -3.59 -1.44
C ALA A 290 36.12 -2.91 -0.75
N SER A 291 34.92 -3.39 -1.04
CA SER A 291 33.67 -2.85 -0.49
C SER A 291 33.17 -3.60 0.75
N SER A 292 34.00 -4.50 1.30
CA SER A 292 33.63 -5.34 2.45
C SER A 292 33.83 -4.61 3.76
N LEU A 293 32.77 -4.44 4.55
CA LEU A 293 32.77 -3.78 5.86
C LEU A 293 32.89 -4.83 6.97
N GLU A 294 33.82 -4.66 7.90
CA GLU A 294 33.95 -5.55 9.06
C GLU A 294 32.85 -5.23 10.10
N ALA A 295 32.15 -6.27 10.58
CA ALA A 295 31.09 -6.15 11.57
C ALA A 295 31.18 -7.24 12.64
N ILE A 296 30.60 -6.99 13.80
CA ILE A 296 30.48 -7.93 14.91
C ILE A 296 29.01 -8.27 15.11
N VAL A 297 28.67 -9.55 15.11
CA VAL A 297 27.31 -10.03 15.33
C VAL A 297 26.86 -9.71 16.74
N ARG A 298 25.83 -8.84 16.88
CA ARG A 298 25.25 -8.40 18.14
C ARG A 298 24.10 -9.27 18.59
N HIS A 299 23.13 -9.50 17.67
CA HIS A 299 21.97 -10.33 17.90
C HIS A 299 21.66 -11.22 16.71
N VAL A 300 21.20 -12.44 17.01
CA VAL A 300 20.71 -13.41 16.03
C VAL A 300 19.27 -13.77 16.39
N ARG A 301 18.34 -13.56 15.46
CA ARG A 301 16.95 -13.95 15.60
C ARG A 301 16.60 -14.99 14.52
N ALA A 302 16.74 -16.26 14.89
CA ALA A 302 16.58 -17.38 13.97
C ALA A 302 15.21 -18.04 14.15
N PHE A 303 14.18 -17.50 13.51
CA PHE A 303 12.84 -18.11 13.45
C PHE A 303 12.30 -18.11 12.03
N GLY A 304 11.77 -19.25 11.59
CA GLY A 304 11.26 -19.42 10.23
C GLY A 304 12.37 -19.55 9.17
N PRO A 305 12.05 -19.25 7.89
CA PRO A 305 12.95 -19.45 6.75
C PRO A 305 14.04 -18.38 6.63
N VAL A 306 13.90 -17.25 7.31
CA VAL A 306 14.82 -16.12 7.28
C VAL A 306 15.37 -15.86 8.68
N VAL A 307 16.68 -15.69 8.78
CA VAL A 307 17.39 -15.29 10.01
C VAL A 307 17.69 -13.80 9.95
N ARG A 308 17.28 -13.06 10.99
CA ARG A 308 17.61 -11.65 11.15
C ARG A 308 18.83 -11.49 12.03
N LEU A 309 19.79 -10.74 11.53
CA LEU A 309 21.06 -10.45 12.22
C LEU A 309 21.16 -8.95 12.45
N GLU A 310 21.45 -8.55 13.69
CA GLU A 310 21.88 -7.20 14.03
C GLU A 310 23.40 -7.25 14.24
N MET A 311 24.13 -6.35 13.59
CA MET A 311 25.59 -6.34 13.60
C MET A 311 26.09 -4.91 13.80
N ASP A 312 27.13 -4.75 14.61
CA ASP A 312 27.80 -3.48 14.79
C ASP A 312 29.02 -3.38 13.88
N LEU A 313 29.04 -2.39 12.99
CA LEU A 313 30.22 -2.11 12.15
C LEU A 313 31.40 -1.72 13.05
N VAL A 314 32.56 -2.32 12.78
CA VAL A 314 33.79 -2.02 13.51
C VAL A 314 34.23 -0.57 13.27
N GLU A 315 34.08 -0.10 12.04
CA GLU A 315 34.30 1.29 11.70
C GLU A 315 32.99 2.09 11.77
N GLY A 316 33.01 3.20 12.52
CA GLY A 316 31.88 4.10 12.67
C GLY A 316 30.81 3.70 13.69
N GLY A 317 30.91 2.51 14.32
CA GLY A 317 30.06 2.09 15.45
C GLY A 317 28.54 2.02 15.16
N ARG A 318 28.15 1.91 13.90
CA ARG A 318 26.74 1.85 13.49
C ARG A 318 26.24 0.43 13.53
N THR A 319 25.00 0.25 13.97
CA THR A 319 24.30 -1.02 13.88
C THR A 319 23.63 -1.12 12.51
N ILE A 320 23.80 -2.27 11.86
CA ILE A 320 23.14 -2.65 10.61
C ILE A 320 22.38 -3.96 10.78
N GLU A 321 21.41 -4.18 9.92
CA GLU A 321 20.61 -5.41 9.89
C GLU A 321 20.82 -6.18 8.58
N ALA A 322 20.83 -7.51 8.69
CA ALA A 322 20.80 -8.40 7.52
C ALA A 322 19.74 -9.47 7.67
N HIS A 323 18.99 -9.71 6.60
CA HIS A 323 18.03 -10.79 6.48
C HIS A 323 18.60 -11.90 5.58
N VAL A 324 18.98 -13.02 6.17
CA VAL A 324 19.68 -14.11 5.48
C VAL A 324 18.82 -15.36 5.42
N PRO A 325 18.73 -16.06 4.30
CA PRO A 325 18.07 -17.36 4.22
C PRO A 325 18.65 -18.35 5.24
N ARG A 326 17.79 -19.13 5.90
CA ARG A 326 18.19 -20.06 6.97
C ARG A 326 19.35 -20.98 6.55
N GLY A 327 19.29 -21.58 5.36
CA GLY A 327 20.35 -22.45 4.89
C GLY A 327 21.71 -21.75 4.71
N ARG A 328 21.71 -20.47 4.31
CA ARG A 328 22.94 -19.66 4.22
C ARG A 328 23.50 -19.34 5.60
N PHE A 329 22.62 -18.97 6.55
CA PHE A 329 23.01 -18.71 7.94
C PHE A 329 23.64 -19.95 8.59
N ASP A 330 23.01 -21.13 8.43
CA ASP A 330 23.51 -22.39 9.00
C ASP A 330 24.90 -22.76 8.41
N ALA A 331 25.13 -22.49 7.11
CA ALA A 331 26.42 -22.69 6.47
C ALA A 331 27.52 -21.74 6.97
N LEU A 332 27.16 -20.50 7.36
CA LEU A 332 28.10 -19.52 7.91
C LEU A 332 28.41 -19.77 9.39
N ALA A 333 27.59 -20.58 10.08
CA ALA A 333 27.71 -20.91 11.50
C ALA A 333 27.91 -19.71 12.41
N LEU A 334 27.25 -18.59 12.14
CA LEU A 334 27.44 -17.31 12.84
C LEU A 334 26.85 -17.36 14.25
N ALA A 335 27.60 -16.81 15.20
CA ALA A 335 27.21 -16.67 16.60
C ALA A 335 27.42 -15.24 17.10
N LYS A 336 26.71 -14.88 18.17
CA LYS A 336 26.89 -13.58 18.86
C LYS A 336 28.36 -13.36 19.23
N GLY A 337 28.87 -12.16 18.97
CA GLY A 337 30.26 -11.74 19.22
C GLY A 337 31.25 -12.13 18.12
N GLN A 338 30.81 -12.87 17.12
CA GLN A 338 31.66 -13.31 16.01
C GLN A 338 31.85 -12.18 14.99
N ARG A 339 33.04 -12.08 14.42
CA ARG A 339 33.33 -11.19 13.30
C ARG A 339 32.81 -11.76 12.00
N VAL A 340 32.29 -10.87 11.17
CA VAL A 340 31.75 -11.20 9.84
C VAL A 340 32.03 -10.00 8.92
N PHE A 341 32.12 -10.25 7.62
CA PHE A 341 32.26 -9.20 6.63
C PHE A 341 30.96 -9.02 5.88
N VAL A 342 30.58 -7.77 5.70
CA VAL A 342 29.31 -7.32 5.14
C VAL A 342 29.57 -6.60 3.84
N SER A 343 28.96 -7.07 2.76
CA SER A 343 29.06 -6.45 1.43
C SER A 343 27.67 -6.10 0.92
N PRO A 344 27.34 -4.79 0.73
CA PRO A 344 26.12 -4.39 0.06
C PRO A 344 26.11 -4.86 -1.40
N THR A 345 25.00 -5.47 -1.85
CA THR A 345 24.88 -6.00 -3.20
C THR A 345 24.03 -5.12 -4.13
N ASN A 346 23.05 -4.41 -3.56
CA ASN A 346 22.21 -3.47 -4.29
C ASN A 346 22.10 -2.17 -3.48
N VAL A 347 22.68 -1.10 -4.03
CA VAL A 347 22.81 0.18 -3.32
C VAL A 347 22.05 1.27 -4.08
N ARG A 348 21.21 2.02 -3.39
CA ARG A 348 20.59 3.22 -3.94
C ARG A 348 21.11 4.44 -3.22
N VAL A 349 21.60 5.43 -3.96
CA VAL A 349 22.20 6.63 -3.37
C VAL A 349 21.28 7.83 -3.58
N PHE A 350 21.02 8.55 -2.50
CA PHE A 350 20.30 9.82 -2.56
C PHE A 350 21.19 10.94 -2.02
N ALA A 351 21.18 12.09 -2.68
CA ALA A 351 21.85 13.27 -2.18
C ALA A 351 21.12 13.81 -0.94
N GLU A 352 21.86 14.27 0.05
CA GLU A 352 21.26 15.03 1.13
C GLU A 352 20.82 16.41 0.61
N PRO A 353 19.63 16.90 1.02
CA PRO A 353 19.24 18.27 0.69
C PRO A 353 20.26 19.25 1.28
N ALA A 354 20.61 20.26 0.51
CA ALA A 354 21.59 21.28 0.87
C ALA A 354 21.12 22.16 2.06
#